data_87c57858595da320712608a34ae035d3
#
_entry.id   87c57858595da320712608a34ae035d3
#
_cell.length_a   1.000
_cell.length_b   1.000
_cell.length_c   1.000
_cell.angle_alpha   90.00
_cell.angle_beta   90.00
_cell.angle_gamma   90.00
#
_symmetry.space_group_name_H-M   'P 1'
#
loop_
_entity.id
_entity.type
_entity.pdbx_description
1 polymer ?
#
loop_
_entity_poly.entity_id
_entity_poly.type
_entity_poly.pdbx_seq_one_letter_code
_entity_poly.pdbx_strand_id
1 'polypeptide(L)'
;MSVFPTAKNLVSWAGCCPRNDQSNHKIKSTRISRAGSYFKPLLVQIANALIKSKKHPEFTDRYRRIKARRGHKKAIIAICRMLLTAIWHILTDLKPYTPEGFLETRPVKESKVLTTSQALNLLKQRGYIIKDEAVPVS
;
A
#
# COMPACT_ATOMS: atom_id res chain seq x y z
N MET A 1 7.60 19.48 17.25
CA MET A 1 8.22 18.17 16.83
C MET A 1 9.76 18.11 16.93
N SER A 2 10.37 18.93 17.79
CA SER A 2 11.83 18.99 17.98
C SER A 2 12.48 17.64 18.35
N VAL A 3 11.77 16.79 19.11
CA VAL A 3 12.26 15.46 19.53
C VAL A 3 12.39 14.46 18.36
N PHE A 4 11.61 14.65 17.30
CA PHE A 4 11.62 13.77 16.12
C PHE A 4 11.99 14.58 14.86
N PRO A 5 13.26 14.71 14.52
CA PRO A 5 13.70 15.51 13.38
C PRO A 5 13.18 14.98 12.03
N THR A 6 12.78 13.71 11.95
CA THR A 6 12.19 13.12 10.76
C THR A 6 10.99 12.22 11.09
N ALA A 7 10.07 12.06 10.14
CA ALA A 7 8.96 11.12 10.27
C ALA A 7 9.44 9.68 10.51
N LYS A 8 10.61 9.31 9.94
CA LYS A 8 11.23 7.98 10.15
C LYS A 8 11.59 7.74 11.62
N ASN A 9 12.05 8.76 12.33
CA ASN A 9 12.39 8.67 13.74
C ASN A 9 11.16 8.41 14.60
N LEU A 10 10.05 9.13 14.33
CA LEU A 10 8.76 8.88 15.00
C LEU A 10 8.25 7.46 14.74
N VAL A 11 8.29 6.99 13.49
CA VAL A 11 7.84 5.64 13.11
C VAL A 11 8.71 4.55 13.76
N SER A 12 10.02 4.79 13.90
CA SER A 12 10.95 3.87 14.58
C SER A 12 10.68 3.83 16.08
N TRP A 13 10.50 4.98 16.70
CA TRP A 13 10.16 5.11 18.13
C TRP A 13 8.85 4.39 18.45
N ALA A 14 7.84 4.53 17.61
CA ALA A 14 6.54 3.83 17.75
C ALA A 14 6.64 2.31 17.51
N GLY A 15 7.81 1.79 17.17
CA GLY A 15 8.03 0.36 16.93
C GLY A 15 7.35 -0.18 15.68
N CYS A 16 7.06 0.68 14.70
CA CYS A 16 6.45 0.29 13.42
C CYS A 16 7.49 0.01 12.32
N CYS A 17 8.80 0.10 12.62
CA CYS A 17 9.87 -0.30 11.71
C CYS A 17 10.31 -1.74 11.98
N PRO A 18 10.64 -2.53 10.94
CA PRO A 18 11.31 -3.80 11.13
C PRO A 18 12.71 -3.57 11.70
N ARG A 19 13.17 -4.47 12.56
CA ARG A 19 14.56 -4.50 12.99
C ARG A 19 15.43 -4.93 11.81
N ASN A 20 16.57 -4.29 11.67
CA ASN A 20 17.58 -4.68 10.69
C ASN A 20 18.57 -5.64 11.35
N ASP A 21 18.12 -6.85 11.66
CA ASP A 21 18.96 -7.92 12.19
C ASP A 21 19.65 -8.63 11.02
N GLN A 22 20.73 -8.07 10.55
CA GLN A 22 21.60 -8.68 9.53
C GLN A 22 22.96 -9.01 10.14
N SER A 23 23.44 -10.20 9.89
CA SER A 23 24.81 -10.61 10.21
C SER A 23 25.33 -11.44 9.05
N ASN A 24 26.52 -11.09 8.54
CA ASN A 24 27.20 -11.82 7.47
C ASN A 24 26.33 -12.03 6.22
N HIS A 25 25.66 -10.98 5.72
CA HIS A 25 24.73 -10.96 4.60
C HIS A 25 23.45 -11.81 4.77
N LYS A 26 23.25 -12.43 5.95
CA LYS A 26 22.03 -13.18 6.26
C LYS A 26 21.08 -12.35 7.12
N ILE A 27 19.83 -12.21 6.66
CA ILE A 27 18.77 -11.55 7.42
C ILE A 27 18.28 -12.52 8.49
N LYS A 28 18.59 -12.26 9.77
CA LYS A 28 18.15 -13.08 10.91
C LYS A 28 16.68 -12.85 11.25
N SER A 29 16.20 -11.62 11.20
CA SER A 29 14.81 -11.31 11.53
C SER A 29 14.33 -10.03 10.84
N THR A 30 13.08 -10.08 10.34
CA THR A 30 12.35 -8.91 9.83
C THR A 30 11.20 -8.50 10.77
N ARG A 31 11.22 -8.99 12.03
CA ARG A 31 10.18 -8.67 13.00
C ARG A 31 10.25 -7.21 13.41
N ILE A 32 9.08 -6.61 13.67
CA ILE A 32 9.00 -5.26 14.24
C ILE A 32 9.44 -5.27 15.69
N SER A 33 9.97 -4.13 16.15
CA SER A 33 10.38 -3.91 17.54
C SER A 33 9.18 -4.10 18.50
N ARG A 34 9.47 -4.49 19.76
CA ARG A 34 8.48 -4.46 20.86
C ARG A 34 8.26 -3.05 21.43
N ALA A 35 9.02 -2.04 20.96
CA ALA A 35 8.82 -0.64 21.33
C ALA A 35 7.38 -0.19 21.06
N GLY A 36 6.93 0.86 21.75
CA GLY A 36 5.58 1.41 21.59
C GLY A 36 4.49 0.47 22.10
N SER A 37 4.69 -0.21 23.22
CA SER A 37 3.77 -1.21 23.78
C SER A 37 2.34 -0.69 23.97
N TYR A 38 2.17 0.58 24.35
CA TYR A 38 0.85 1.22 24.50
C TYR A 38 0.39 1.89 23.20
N PHE A 39 1.28 2.55 22.50
CA PHE A 39 0.94 3.36 21.34
C PHE A 39 0.65 2.52 20.09
N LYS A 40 1.41 1.45 19.88
CA LYS A 40 1.23 0.55 18.74
C LYS A 40 -0.13 -0.14 18.68
N PRO A 41 -0.68 -0.71 19.77
CA PRO A 41 -2.02 -1.28 19.76
C PRO A 41 -3.09 -0.26 19.37
N LEU A 42 -3.00 0.98 19.89
CA LEU A 42 -3.90 2.07 19.52
C LEU A 42 -3.83 2.36 18.01
N LEU A 43 -2.62 2.49 17.46
CA LEU A 43 -2.44 2.69 16.01
C LEU A 43 -3.03 1.55 15.18
N VAL A 44 -2.90 0.32 15.64
CA VAL A 44 -3.49 -0.85 14.97
C VAL A 44 -5.01 -0.80 14.98
N GLN A 45 -5.62 -0.38 16.08
CA GLN A 45 -7.08 -0.17 16.18
C GLN A 45 -7.54 0.92 15.20
N ILE A 46 -6.86 2.07 15.18
CA ILE A 46 -7.15 3.17 14.26
C ILE A 46 -6.99 2.71 12.81
N ALA A 47 -5.91 1.99 12.49
CA ALA A 47 -5.67 1.46 11.13
C ALA A 47 -6.78 0.49 10.71
N ASN A 48 -7.24 -0.38 11.61
CA ASN A 48 -8.36 -1.29 11.32
C ASN A 48 -9.68 -0.54 11.10
N ALA A 49 -9.93 0.55 11.81
CA ALA A 49 -11.10 1.39 11.59
C ALA A 49 -11.01 2.12 10.22
N LEU A 50 -9.85 2.67 9.89
CA LEU A 50 -9.62 3.39 8.63
C LEU A 50 -9.81 2.53 7.39
N ILE A 51 -9.29 1.30 7.38
CA ILE A 51 -9.45 0.40 6.23
C ILE A 51 -10.89 -0.04 5.98
N LYS A 52 -11.77 0.10 6.98
CA LYS A 52 -13.22 -0.14 6.86
C LYS A 52 -13.98 1.12 6.47
N SER A 53 -13.40 2.29 6.68
CA SER A 53 -14.03 3.58 6.39
C SER A 53 -14.07 3.85 4.89
N LYS A 54 -15.21 4.35 4.40
CA LYS A 54 -15.37 4.82 3.02
C LYS A 54 -14.81 6.24 2.80
N LYS A 55 -14.56 6.99 3.88
CA LYS A 55 -14.12 8.39 3.81
C LYS A 55 -12.69 8.55 3.30
N HIS A 56 -11.85 7.53 3.49
CA HIS A 56 -10.41 7.56 3.20
C HIS A 56 -10.01 6.35 2.35
N PRO A 57 -10.39 6.32 1.06
CA PRO A 57 -10.13 5.20 0.16
C PRO A 57 -8.64 4.93 -0.06
N GLU A 58 -7.78 5.96 0.06
CA GLU A 58 -6.32 5.86 -0.10
C GLU A 58 -5.69 4.83 0.86
N PHE A 59 -6.16 4.77 2.12
CA PHE A 59 -5.69 3.78 3.09
C PHE A 59 -6.18 2.37 2.75
N THR A 60 -7.45 2.25 2.33
CA THR A 60 -8.06 0.96 1.96
C THR A 60 -7.38 0.36 0.75
N ASP A 61 -7.11 1.15 -0.28
CA ASP A 61 -6.46 0.69 -1.52
C ASP A 61 -5.01 0.27 -1.26
N ARG A 62 -4.29 1.07 -0.47
CA ARG A 62 -2.94 0.71 -0.08
C ARG A 62 -2.91 -0.57 0.75
N TYR A 63 -3.85 -0.72 1.70
CA TYR A 63 -3.99 -1.93 2.49
C TYR A 63 -4.25 -3.15 1.60
N ARG A 64 -5.24 -3.11 0.69
CA ARG A 64 -5.59 -4.22 -0.21
C ARG A 64 -4.39 -4.66 -1.04
N ARG A 65 -3.65 -3.71 -1.62
CA ARG A 65 -2.47 -3.97 -2.43
C ARG A 65 -1.33 -4.64 -1.65
N ILE A 66 -1.08 -4.21 -0.42
CA ILE A 66 -0.04 -4.81 0.42
C ILE A 66 -0.50 -6.16 0.95
N LYS A 67 -1.76 -6.28 1.37
CA LYS A 67 -2.35 -7.52 1.88
C LYS A 67 -2.23 -8.66 0.87
N ALA A 68 -2.51 -8.42 -0.41
CA ALA A 68 -2.41 -9.42 -1.47
C ALA A 68 -1.01 -10.03 -1.60
N ARG A 69 0.07 -9.25 -1.33
CA ARG A 69 1.46 -9.69 -1.49
C ARG A 69 2.13 -10.14 -0.18
N ARG A 70 1.78 -9.52 0.93
CA ARG A 70 2.53 -9.62 2.20
C ARG A 70 1.69 -10.08 3.39
N GLY A 71 0.39 -10.25 3.19
CA GLY A 71 -0.57 -10.65 4.20
C GLY A 71 -1.04 -9.52 5.12
N HIS A 72 -2.08 -9.82 5.92
CA HIS A 72 -2.80 -8.85 6.76
C HIS A 72 -1.90 -8.12 7.76
N LYS A 73 -1.10 -8.87 8.55
CA LYS A 73 -0.29 -8.28 9.63
C LYS A 73 0.69 -7.22 9.12
N LYS A 74 1.38 -7.51 8.00
CA LYS A 74 2.33 -6.56 7.39
C LYS A 74 1.60 -5.36 6.76
N ALA A 75 0.41 -5.58 6.19
CA ALA A 75 -0.40 -4.52 5.60
C ALA A 75 -0.87 -3.52 6.68
N ILE A 76 -1.36 -3.98 7.83
CA ILE A 76 -1.78 -3.10 8.94
C ILE A 76 -0.60 -2.24 9.44
N ILE A 77 0.57 -2.83 9.65
CA ILE A 77 1.75 -2.06 10.08
C ILE A 77 2.14 -1.01 9.03
N ALA A 78 1.99 -1.30 7.74
CA ALA A 78 2.23 -0.31 6.68
C ALA A 78 1.24 0.86 6.75
N ILE A 79 -0.03 0.62 7.09
CA ILE A 79 -1.03 1.68 7.33
C ILE A 79 -0.67 2.48 8.59
N CYS A 80 -0.26 1.83 9.69
CA CYS A 80 0.21 2.52 10.89
C CYS A 80 1.39 3.47 10.58
N ARG A 81 2.35 3.04 9.74
CA ARG A 81 3.46 3.89 9.31
C ARG A 81 2.99 5.10 8.50
N MET A 82 2.04 4.89 7.61
CA MET A 82 1.45 5.96 6.79
C MET A 82 0.75 7.00 7.67
N LEU A 83 -0.02 6.56 8.68
CA LEU A 83 -0.66 7.43 9.66
C LEU A 83 0.37 8.27 10.45
N LEU A 84 1.41 7.62 10.97
CA LEU A 84 2.46 8.31 11.72
C LEU A 84 3.20 9.34 10.88
N THR A 85 3.45 9.03 9.60
CA THR A 85 4.07 9.98 8.67
C THR A 85 3.16 11.18 8.44
N ALA A 86 1.85 10.96 8.23
CA ALA A 86 0.88 12.04 8.08
C ALA A 86 0.80 12.91 9.33
N ILE A 87 0.72 12.30 10.52
CA ILE A 87 0.71 13.01 11.81
C ILE A 87 1.98 13.85 11.97
N TRP A 88 3.14 13.30 11.64
CA TRP A 88 4.39 14.04 11.73
C TRP A 88 4.38 15.29 10.84
N HIS A 89 3.93 15.17 9.59
CA HIS A 89 3.82 16.31 8.67
C HIS A 89 2.79 17.34 9.16
N ILE A 90 1.62 16.91 9.59
CA ILE A 90 0.59 17.83 10.14
C ILE A 90 1.17 18.66 11.30
N LEU A 91 1.88 18.01 12.21
CA LEU A 91 2.41 18.66 13.41
C LEU A 91 3.69 19.49 13.14
N THR A 92 4.41 19.19 12.08
CA THR A 92 5.64 19.93 11.70
C THR A 92 5.30 21.11 10.81
N ASP A 93 4.46 20.88 9.80
CA ASP A 93 4.15 21.88 8.77
C ASP A 93 2.91 22.71 9.13
N LEU A 94 2.19 22.34 10.21
CA LEU A 94 0.93 22.94 10.67
C LEU A 94 -0.12 23.07 9.55
N LYS A 95 -0.12 22.11 8.61
CA LYS A 95 -1.05 22.04 7.48
C LYS A 95 -2.03 20.90 7.67
N PRO A 96 -3.30 21.06 7.24
CA PRO A 96 -4.27 19.98 7.28
C PRO A 96 -3.84 18.80 6.40
N TYR A 97 -4.33 17.62 6.72
CA TYR A 97 -4.09 16.43 5.89
C TYR A 97 -4.82 16.56 4.55
N THR A 98 -4.06 16.47 3.46
CA THR A 98 -4.59 16.43 2.10
C THR A 98 -4.25 15.07 1.47
N PRO A 99 -5.25 14.29 1.02
CA PRO A 99 -5.02 12.97 0.43
C PRO A 99 -4.42 13.05 -0.98
N GLU A 100 -4.43 14.21 -1.63
CA GLU A 100 -4.05 14.43 -3.02
C GLU A 100 -2.62 13.97 -3.33
N GLY A 101 -1.65 14.28 -2.48
CA GLY A 101 -0.27 13.82 -2.66
C GLY A 101 -0.07 12.30 -2.63
N PHE A 102 -1.07 11.52 -2.19
CA PHE A 102 -1.05 10.06 -2.25
C PHE A 102 -1.70 9.49 -3.51
N LEU A 103 -2.53 10.27 -4.19
CA LEU A 103 -3.28 9.86 -5.39
C LEU A 103 -2.48 10.14 -6.67
N GLU A 104 -1.72 11.23 -6.70
CA GLU A 104 -1.01 11.72 -7.89
C GLU A 104 0.19 10.86 -8.32
N THR A 105 0.74 10.01 -7.45
CA THR A 105 1.96 9.25 -7.76
C THR A 105 1.72 7.91 -8.44
N ARG A 106 0.53 7.61 -8.93
CA ARG A 106 0.30 6.41 -9.72
C ARG A 106 0.12 6.77 -11.18
N PRO A 107 1.08 6.45 -12.04
CA PRO A 107 0.72 6.29 -13.43
C PRO A 107 -0.40 5.24 -13.46
N VAL A 108 -1.56 5.63 -13.95
CA VAL A 108 -2.61 4.70 -14.33
C VAL A 108 -1.91 3.69 -15.22
N LYS A 109 -1.76 2.44 -14.74
CA LYS A 109 -1.29 1.38 -15.63
C LYS A 109 -2.33 1.33 -16.71
N GLU A 110 -1.98 1.82 -17.88
CA GLU A 110 -2.77 1.59 -19.09
C GLU A 110 -3.10 0.11 -19.08
N SER A 111 -4.40 -0.18 -19.12
CA SER A 111 -4.86 -1.56 -19.25
C SER A 111 -4.09 -2.12 -20.45
N LYS A 112 -3.32 -3.17 -20.24
CA LYS A 112 -2.57 -3.80 -21.33
C LYS A 112 -3.60 -4.06 -22.42
N VAL A 113 -3.48 -3.31 -23.50
CA VAL A 113 -4.30 -3.56 -24.68
C VAL A 113 -3.99 -5.00 -25.07
N LEU A 114 -5.01 -5.86 -24.99
CA LEU A 114 -4.88 -7.25 -25.36
C LEU A 114 -4.47 -7.29 -26.83
N THR A 115 -3.36 -7.93 -27.14
CA THR A 115 -3.04 -8.20 -28.54
C THR A 115 -4.16 -9.02 -29.17
N THR A 116 -4.40 -8.84 -30.48
CA THR A 116 -5.47 -9.54 -31.21
C THR A 116 -5.41 -11.05 -30.97
N SER A 117 -4.23 -11.65 -30.92
CA SER A 117 -4.03 -13.07 -30.62
C SER A 117 -4.46 -13.45 -29.20
N GLN A 118 -4.22 -12.60 -28.21
CA GLN A 118 -4.66 -12.81 -26.82
C GLN A 118 -6.17 -12.68 -26.67
N ALA A 119 -6.79 -11.72 -27.38
CA ALA A 119 -8.25 -11.54 -27.40
C ALA A 119 -8.93 -12.74 -28.06
N LEU A 120 -8.41 -13.25 -29.18
CA LEU A 120 -8.89 -14.43 -29.88
C LEU A 120 -8.82 -15.69 -29.00
N ASN A 121 -7.71 -15.90 -28.29
CA ASN A 121 -7.56 -17.02 -27.37
C ASN A 121 -8.54 -16.95 -26.21
N LEU A 122 -8.81 -15.76 -25.68
CA LEU A 122 -9.77 -15.55 -24.60
C LEU A 122 -11.21 -15.82 -25.04
N LEU A 123 -11.57 -15.44 -26.26
CA LEU A 123 -12.87 -15.74 -26.87
C LEU A 123 -13.04 -17.24 -27.10
N LYS A 124 -12.02 -17.94 -27.64
CA LYS A 124 -12.03 -19.40 -27.79
C LYS A 124 -12.20 -20.13 -26.46
N GLN A 125 -11.51 -19.70 -25.41
CA GLN A 125 -11.66 -20.28 -24.06
C GLN A 125 -13.06 -20.08 -23.47
N ARG A 126 -13.77 -19.02 -23.86
CA ARG A 126 -15.17 -18.76 -23.46
C ARG A 126 -16.20 -19.42 -24.34
N GLY A 127 -15.80 -20.27 -25.31
CA GLY A 127 -16.69 -21.03 -26.15
C GLY A 127 -17.29 -20.25 -27.35
N TYR A 128 -16.72 -19.07 -27.66
CA TYR A 128 -17.15 -18.33 -28.86
C TYR A 128 -16.53 -18.93 -30.13
N ILE A 129 -17.32 -19.21 -31.14
CA ILE A 129 -16.85 -19.62 -32.45
C ILE A 129 -16.52 -18.35 -33.24
N ILE A 130 -15.25 -18.17 -33.58
CA ILE A 130 -14.79 -17.02 -34.37
C ILE A 130 -14.84 -17.45 -35.83
N LYS A 131 -15.74 -16.84 -36.63
CA LYS A 131 -15.74 -16.98 -38.08
C LYS A 131 -14.67 -16.04 -38.65
N ASP A 132 -13.71 -16.60 -39.36
CA ASP A 132 -12.69 -15.84 -40.11
C ASP A 132 -13.32 -15.28 -41.42
N GLU A 133 -14.23 -14.33 -41.30
CA GLU A 133 -14.61 -13.49 -42.42
C GLU A 133 -13.71 -12.25 -42.42
N ALA A 134 -12.65 -12.31 -43.18
CA ALA A 134 -11.83 -11.13 -43.50
C ALA A 134 -12.68 -10.20 -44.36
N VAL A 135 -13.24 -9.16 -43.75
CA VAL A 135 -13.84 -8.03 -44.46
C VAL A 135 -12.69 -7.12 -44.89
N PRO A 136 -12.44 -6.91 -46.19
CA PRO A 136 -11.44 -5.95 -46.63
C PRO A 136 -11.90 -4.55 -46.20
N VAL A 137 -11.05 -3.84 -45.44
CA VAL A 137 -11.25 -2.44 -45.12
C VAL A 137 -10.94 -1.65 -46.39
N SER A 138 -12.01 -1.06 -46.96
CA SER A 138 -11.93 -0.13 -48.09
C SER A 138 -11.34 1.20 -47.63
#